data_5883fcce98a5bddd7e8df0017fae8b0b
#
_entry.id   5883fcce98a5bddd7e8df0017fae8b0b
#
_cell.length_a   1.000
_cell.length_b   1.000
_cell.length_c   1.000
_cell.angle_alpha   90.00
_cell.angle_beta   90.00
_cell.angle_gamma   90.00
#
_symmetry.space_group_name_H-M   'P 1'
#
loop_
_entity.id
_entity.type
_entity.pdbx_description
1 polymer ?
#
loop_
_entity_poly.entity_id
_entity_poly.type
_entity_poly.pdbx_seq_one_letter_code
_entity_poly.pdbx_strand_id
1 'polypeptide(L)' 'MGNEHATQRRVKFDFEVDFSNGGGLQGQDFRLDIEGEDISDEELRRCLVEDMRLLMVEEVRILNKEIIAEHHKRVDPS' A
#
# COMPACT_ATOMS: atom_id res chain seq x y z
N MET A 1 -23.11 -7.86 -14.46
CA MET A 1 -22.82 -7.47 -14.44
C MET A 1 -21.86 -6.98 -14.20
N GLY A 2 -21.42 -6.90 -14.14
CA GLY A 2 -20.34 -6.52 -13.99
C GLY A 2 -20.04 -5.31 -13.49
N ASN A 3 -19.27 -5.04 -12.92
CA ASN A 3 -18.92 -3.95 -12.45
C ASN A 3 -17.90 -3.45 -13.10
N GLU A 4 -17.97 -3.33 -14.20
CA GLU A 4 -16.97 -2.95 -14.91
C GLU A 4 -16.51 -1.64 -14.59
N HIS A 5 -17.19 -0.90 -13.90
CA HIS A 5 -16.64 0.30 -13.59
C HIS A 5 -16.07 0.31 -12.32
N ALA A 6 -15.66 -0.64 -11.79
CA ALA A 6 -15.09 -0.64 -10.53
C ALA A 6 -13.91 0.27 -10.52
N THR A 7 -13.88 1.20 -9.66
CA THR A 7 -12.75 2.03 -9.46
C THR A 7 -11.85 1.32 -8.50
N GLN A 8 -10.60 1.18 -8.87
CA GLN A 8 -9.69 0.53 -8.01
C GLN A 8 -8.99 1.54 -7.19
N ARG A 9 -8.94 1.37 -5.92
CA ARG A 9 -8.26 2.29 -5.05
C ARG A 9 -6.95 1.71 -4.59
N ARG A 10 -5.96 2.56 -4.49
CA ARG A 10 -4.67 2.19 -4.00
C ARG A 10 -4.22 3.20 -2.98
N VAL A 11 -3.35 2.79 -2.10
CA VAL A 11 -2.75 3.70 -1.18
C VAL A 11 -1.32 3.88 -1.62
N LYS A 12 -0.88 5.12 -1.73
CA LYS A 12 0.49 5.43 -2.08
C LYS A 12 1.13 6.02 -0.84
N PHE A 13 2.30 5.60 -0.49
CA PHE A 13 2.93 6.06 0.74
C PHE A 13 4.43 5.83 0.72
N ASP A 14 5.12 6.54 1.58
CA ASP A 14 6.52 6.28 1.82
C ASP A 14 6.58 5.52 3.13
N PHE A 15 7.62 4.78 3.36
CA PHE A 15 7.71 4.05 4.59
C PHE A 15 9.15 3.90 5.06
N GLU A 16 9.30 3.68 6.36
CA GLU A 16 10.57 3.37 6.95
C GLU A 16 10.34 2.20 7.90
N VAL A 17 11.18 1.21 7.82
CA VAL A 17 11.07 0.03 8.67
C VAL A 17 12.37 -0.14 9.42
N ASP A 18 12.28 -0.34 10.73
CA ASP A 18 13.44 -0.67 11.53
C ASP A 18 13.33 -2.13 11.93
N PHE A 19 14.40 -2.86 11.80
CA PHE A 19 14.41 -4.25 12.16
C PHE A 19 15.09 -4.44 13.50
N SER A 20 14.67 -5.47 14.22
CA SER A 20 15.19 -5.69 15.56
C SER A 20 16.66 -6.03 15.55
N ASN A 21 17.20 -6.44 14.41
CA ASN A 21 18.61 -6.75 14.35
C ASN A 21 19.45 -5.53 13.98
N GLY A 22 18.84 -4.36 13.93
CA GLY A 22 19.61 -3.16 13.67
C GLY A 22 19.59 -2.67 12.25
N GLY A 23 18.96 -3.37 11.38
CA GLY A 23 18.87 -2.92 9.99
C GLY A 23 17.71 -2.03 9.76
N GLY A 24 17.60 -1.47 8.58
CA GLY A 24 16.50 -0.62 8.21
C GLY A 24 16.19 -0.73 6.75
N LEU A 25 15.00 -0.31 6.38
CA LEU A 25 14.55 -0.35 5.01
C LEU A 25 13.69 0.88 4.77
N GLN A 26 13.85 1.52 3.64
CA GLN A 26 13.05 2.68 3.31
C GLN A 26 12.49 2.53 1.92
N GLY A 27 11.32 3.03 1.69
CA GLY A 27 10.73 3.02 0.37
C GLY A 27 9.96 4.28 0.12
N GLN A 28 9.83 4.64 -1.14
CA GLN A 28 9.10 5.83 -1.53
C GLN A 28 8.12 5.49 -2.63
N ASP A 29 6.99 6.13 -2.61
CA ASP A 29 5.97 5.97 -3.63
C ASP A 29 5.54 4.51 -3.78
N PHE A 30 5.46 3.82 -2.68
CA PHE A 30 5.03 2.43 -2.70
C PHE A 30 3.51 2.40 -2.79
N ARG A 31 2.96 1.48 -3.53
CA ARG A 31 1.51 1.43 -3.71
C ARG A 31 0.98 0.05 -3.42
N LEU A 32 -0.13 0.02 -2.73
CA LEU A 32 -0.81 -1.22 -2.44
C LEU A 32 -2.28 -1.06 -2.78
N ASP A 33 -2.87 -2.12 -3.28
CA ASP A 33 -4.29 -2.11 -3.55
C ASP A 33 -5.04 -2.21 -2.25
N ILE A 34 -6.12 -1.47 -2.12
CA ILE A 34 -6.93 -1.57 -0.93
C ILE A 34 -8.36 -1.83 -1.32
N GLU A 35 -9.09 -2.42 -0.38
CA GLU A 35 -10.48 -2.66 -0.60
C GLU A 35 -11.19 -1.61 0.16
N GLY A 36 -12.05 -0.90 -0.31
CA GLY A 36 -12.73 0.12 0.43
C GLY A 36 -12.16 1.47 0.10
N GLU A 37 -12.48 2.45 0.89
CA GLU A 37 -12.15 3.80 0.55
C GLU A 37 -10.95 4.33 1.29
N ASP A 38 -10.50 3.65 2.28
CA ASP A 38 -9.38 4.12 3.08
C ASP A 38 -8.79 2.95 3.82
N ILE A 39 -7.65 3.17 4.44
CA ILE A 39 -6.99 2.15 5.22
C ILE A 39 -6.28 2.87 6.35
N SER A 40 -6.37 2.36 7.55
CA SER A 40 -5.72 2.98 8.69
C SER A 40 -4.23 2.74 8.62
N ASP A 41 -3.46 3.58 9.30
CA ASP A 41 -2.02 3.40 9.31
C ASP A 41 -1.65 2.06 9.91
N GLU A 42 -2.38 1.65 10.93
CA GLU A 42 -2.04 0.41 11.57
C GLU A 42 -2.28 -0.76 10.63
N GLU A 43 -3.39 -0.74 9.91
CA GLU A 43 -3.66 -1.80 9.00
C GLU A 43 -2.69 -1.75 7.84
N LEU A 44 -2.30 -0.56 7.40
CA LEU A 44 -1.36 -0.41 6.31
C LEU A 44 0.00 -0.97 6.72
N ARG A 45 0.42 -0.72 7.95
CA ARG A 45 1.68 -1.27 8.42
C ARG A 45 1.65 -2.79 8.38
N ARG A 46 0.53 -3.37 8.78
CA ARG A 46 0.43 -4.81 8.78
C ARG A 46 0.45 -5.35 7.35
N CYS A 47 -0.25 -4.68 6.45
CA CYS A 47 -0.28 -5.12 5.06
C CYS A 47 1.11 -5.02 4.44
N LEU A 48 1.85 -3.98 4.76
CA LEU A 48 3.18 -3.83 4.21
C LEU A 48 4.08 -4.96 4.68
N VAL A 49 4.03 -5.27 5.95
CA VAL A 49 4.87 -6.33 6.49
C VAL A 49 4.53 -7.65 5.83
N GLU A 50 3.26 -7.91 5.63
CA GLU A 50 2.86 -9.17 5.02
C GLU A 50 3.19 -9.21 3.54
N ASP A 51 2.97 -8.11 2.84
CA ASP A 51 3.19 -8.10 1.41
C ASP A 51 4.66 -8.28 1.09
N MET A 52 5.53 -7.69 1.86
CA MET A 52 6.95 -7.80 1.62
C MET A 52 7.59 -8.93 2.40
N ARG A 53 6.78 -9.64 3.17
CA ARG A 53 7.25 -10.77 3.96
C ARG A 53 8.42 -10.40 4.83
N LEU A 54 8.29 -9.29 5.53
CA LEU A 54 9.37 -8.81 6.37
C LEU A 54 9.40 -9.58 7.68
N LEU A 55 10.60 -9.87 8.15
CA LEU A 55 10.78 -10.55 9.40
C LEU A 55 11.56 -9.68 10.34
N MET A 56 11.41 -9.90 11.61
CA MET A 56 12.16 -9.20 12.64
C MET A 56 11.92 -7.70 12.61
N VAL A 57 10.70 -7.31 12.31
CA VAL A 57 10.35 -5.91 12.23
C VAL A 57 10.16 -5.37 13.62
N GLU A 58 10.79 -4.25 13.92
CA GLU A 58 10.59 -3.62 15.18
C GLU A 58 9.64 -2.45 15.07
N GLU A 59 9.76 -1.66 14.07
CA GLU A 59 8.89 -0.53 13.90
C GLU A 59 8.66 -0.22 12.45
N VAL A 60 7.47 0.21 12.09
CA VAL A 60 7.16 0.61 10.74
C VAL A 60 6.55 1.99 10.82
N ARG A 61 7.06 2.92 10.04
CA ARG A 61 6.51 4.27 9.97
C ARG A 61 5.96 4.50 8.59
N ILE A 62 4.77 5.03 8.54
CA ILE A 62 4.10 5.34 7.28
C ILE A 62 4.10 6.84 7.11
N LEU A 63 4.56 7.30 5.96
CA LEU A 63 4.66 8.72 5.71
C LEU A 63 3.97 9.06 4.40
N ASN A 64 3.43 10.25 4.34
CA ASN A 64 2.85 10.76 3.10
C ASN A 64 1.79 9.85 2.49
N LYS A 65 0.94 9.29 3.33
CA LYS A 65 -0.09 8.38 2.88
C LYS A 65 -1.12 9.11 2.06
N GLU A 66 -1.47 8.56 0.91
CA GLU A 66 -2.44 9.17 0.04
C GLU A 66 -3.28 8.10 -0.61
N ILE A 67 -4.57 8.26 -0.63
CA ILE A 67 -5.45 7.31 -1.28
C ILE A 67 -5.68 7.76 -2.71
N ILE A 68 -5.40 6.89 -3.65
CA ILE A 68 -5.53 7.20 -5.05
C ILE A 68 -6.64 6.36 -5.65
N ALA A 69 -7.57 7.01 -6.30
CA ALA A 69 -8.63 6.27 -6.97
C ALA A 69 -8.27 6.23 -8.45
N GLU A 70 -7.96 5.08 -8.96
CA GLU A 70 -7.60 4.93 -10.34
C GLU A 70 -8.66 4.21 -11.11
N HIS A 71 -9.12 4.79 -12.16
CA HIS A 71 -10.07 4.12 -12.98
C HIS A 71 -9.36 3.13 -13.80
N HIS A 72 -9.94 1.97 -13.89
CA HIS A 72 -9.34 1.02 -14.64
C HIS A 72 -9.79 1.25 -16.02
N LYS A 73 -9.10 2.06 -16.77
CA LYS A 73 -9.49 2.36 -17.99
C LYS A 73 -9.30 1.29 -18.91
N ARG A 74 -10.13 0.63 -19.42
CA ARG A 74 -9.92 -0.35 -20.24
C ARG A 74 -9.57 0.15 -21.46
N VAL A 75 -8.58 0.04 -21.89
CA VAL A 75 -8.16 0.45 -23.05
C VAL A 75 -8.73 -0.34 -24.01
N ASP A 76 -9.65 0.05 -24.67
CA ASP A 76 -10.21 -0.70 -25.53
C ASP A 76 -9.48 -0.78 -26.65
N PRO A 77 -9.12 -1.69 -27.08
CA PRO A 77 -8.34 -1.82 -28.15
C PRO A 77 -9.01 -1.49 -29.32
N SER A 78 -10.09 -1.35 -29.28
CA SER A 78 -10.68 -1.11 -30.46
C SER A 78 -10.43 -0.15 -31.04
#